data_aa027d70104b31d1e551e420051cecab
#
_entry.id   aa027d70104b31d1e551e420051cecab
#
_cell.length_a   1.000
_cell.length_b   1.000
_cell.length_c   1.000
_cell.angle_alpha   90.00
_cell.angle_beta   90.00
_cell.angle_gamma   90.00
#
_symmetry.space_group_name_H-M   'P 1'
#
loop_
_entity.id
_entity.type
_entity.pdbx_description
1 polymer ?
#
loop_
_entity_poly.entity_id
_entity_poly.type
_entity_poly.pdbx_seq_one_letter_code
_entity_poly.pdbx_strand_id
1 'polypeptide(L)'
;RTKDQIDEDIDFIGATLNTSSTGIHASALTKHNERLLAIMSDIIMNAQFKQEELDKIVKQTLSGLETEKNEPASISRRVGAVLMYGKDYPYGESATEESIRNITLDICTQFYKTYFKPNIAYLAIVGDITVAEAKPLIEKYFGAWQKGDVPTSKFVTPVAPTASTAAIVDRPNAVQSVISLCYPQQLIPGCDDAIKAKVMNTVLGGGTFRLFTNLREKHSFTYGAYSQLNSDELIGNFQASANVRNSVTDSAFTEILYEMNRLRTEKVTDEELSMIKNYMTGTFSLSLESPQTVANFALNIEKYKLPKDYYVNYLKNLAAVTSDDVFTMANKYLKPNNAYIFAVGKSADIAEKLSKFSADGKIKYYDIYGNPVTTENKIKPVPVGVTAESVIKKYVVAIGGEKKLVKVKDVTIKMTTTMQGMTLNFDSYRKAPNKIKTDVSMNGMVMQSQVYDGVKAYMTSMKGTEEIKDKDLESIKIQAVSNIELSYAKNNIHTKLVGIETVNGKEAYNIELTMPSGAKSTDYYDVETGLRIRSIEEQGTTDFADYKDVNGIKFPFSIAQEMGPQSFKLQVISVEINKKLADTLFQIKK
;
A
#
# COMPACT_ATOMS: atom_id res chain seq x y z
N ARG A 1 -24.77 -17.48 -20.41
CA ARG A 1 -24.15 -16.30 -21.07
C ARG A 1 -22.72 -16.12 -20.59
N THR A 2 -21.85 -15.63 -21.45
CA THR A 2 -20.51 -15.17 -21.06
C THR A 2 -20.59 -13.76 -20.51
N LYS A 3 -19.49 -13.30 -19.85
CA LYS A 3 -19.39 -11.91 -19.38
C LYS A 3 -19.61 -10.93 -20.54
N ASP A 4 -18.91 -11.14 -21.66
CA ASP A 4 -19.02 -10.25 -22.84
C ASP A 4 -20.46 -10.16 -23.37
N GLN A 5 -21.20 -11.29 -23.40
CA GLN A 5 -22.62 -11.31 -23.81
C GLN A 5 -23.53 -10.56 -22.81
N ILE A 6 -23.18 -10.62 -21.50
CA ILE A 6 -23.91 -9.86 -20.48
C ILE A 6 -23.62 -8.37 -20.64
N ASP A 7 -22.37 -8.01 -20.82
CA ASP A 7 -21.95 -6.62 -20.99
C ASP A 7 -22.60 -6.01 -22.26
N GLU A 8 -22.63 -6.74 -23.38
CA GLU A 8 -23.31 -6.33 -24.61
C GLU A 8 -24.82 -6.14 -24.40
N ASP A 9 -25.48 -7.07 -23.70
CA ASP A 9 -26.89 -6.98 -23.36
C ASP A 9 -27.21 -5.76 -22.49
N ILE A 10 -26.35 -5.44 -21.50
CA ILE A 10 -26.50 -4.30 -20.60
C ILE A 10 -26.27 -2.99 -21.35
N ASP A 11 -25.22 -2.91 -22.16
CA ASP A 11 -24.90 -1.73 -22.97
C ASP A 11 -26.03 -1.44 -24.00
N PHE A 12 -26.58 -2.49 -24.64
CA PHE A 12 -27.66 -2.35 -25.61
C PHE A 12 -28.92 -1.69 -25.03
N ILE A 13 -29.23 -1.94 -23.74
CA ILE A 13 -30.38 -1.32 -23.07
C ILE A 13 -30.03 -0.03 -22.33
N GLY A 14 -28.76 0.43 -22.41
CA GLY A 14 -28.28 1.60 -21.69
C GLY A 14 -28.37 1.46 -20.16
N ALA A 15 -28.20 0.23 -19.66
CA ALA A 15 -28.24 -0.08 -18.23
C ALA A 15 -26.85 -0.03 -17.60
N THR A 16 -26.83 -0.01 -16.28
CA THR A 16 -25.62 -0.29 -15.50
C THR A 16 -25.83 -1.55 -14.68
N LEU A 17 -24.79 -2.37 -14.55
CA LEU A 17 -24.82 -3.56 -13.72
C LEU A 17 -23.45 -3.76 -13.05
N ASN A 18 -23.47 -3.82 -11.72
CA ASN A 18 -22.28 -4.06 -10.91
C ASN A 18 -22.52 -5.27 -10.01
N THR A 19 -21.58 -6.20 -10.00
CA THR A 19 -21.64 -7.42 -9.20
C THR A 19 -20.54 -7.43 -8.13
N SER A 20 -20.85 -8.05 -7.00
CA SER A 20 -19.89 -8.32 -5.92
C SER A 20 -20.11 -9.72 -5.35
N SER A 21 -19.24 -10.16 -4.43
CA SER A 21 -19.43 -11.41 -3.68
C SER A 21 -20.68 -11.41 -2.78
N THR A 22 -21.28 -10.25 -2.56
CA THR A 22 -22.42 -10.08 -1.63
C THR A 22 -23.69 -9.58 -2.30
N GLY A 23 -23.68 -9.26 -3.60
CA GLY A 23 -24.88 -8.79 -4.25
C GLY A 23 -24.68 -8.20 -5.64
N ILE A 24 -25.78 -7.75 -6.21
CA ILE A 24 -25.87 -7.09 -7.52
C ILE A 24 -26.57 -5.75 -7.36
N HIS A 25 -26.02 -4.72 -7.97
CA HIS A 25 -26.68 -3.45 -8.20
C HIS A 25 -26.85 -3.24 -9.70
N ALA A 26 -28.05 -2.87 -10.12
CA ALA A 26 -28.32 -2.57 -11.52
C ALA A 26 -29.32 -1.41 -11.65
N SER A 27 -29.21 -0.62 -12.72
CA SER A 27 -30.18 0.40 -13.08
C SER A 27 -30.43 0.45 -14.59
N ALA A 28 -31.67 0.71 -14.98
CA ALA A 28 -32.08 0.86 -16.38
C ALA A 28 -33.29 1.77 -16.49
N LEU A 29 -33.64 2.16 -17.71
CA LEU A 29 -34.92 2.79 -17.98
C LEU A 29 -36.08 1.80 -17.72
N THR A 30 -37.21 2.28 -17.21
CA THR A 30 -38.40 1.47 -16.83
C THR A 30 -38.83 0.50 -17.92
N LYS A 31 -38.81 0.90 -19.21
CA LYS A 31 -39.14 0.03 -20.35
C LYS A 31 -38.24 -1.22 -20.47
N HIS A 32 -37.12 -1.29 -19.76
CA HIS A 32 -36.18 -2.41 -19.79
C HIS A 32 -36.17 -3.23 -18.50
N ASN A 33 -37.08 -2.95 -17.54
CA ASN A 33 -37.17 -3.64 -16.24
C ASN A 33 -37.15 -5.16 -16.38
N GLU A 34 -37.95 -5.70 -17.29
CA GLU A 34 -38.09 -7.14 -17.47
C GLU A 34 -36.80 -7.78 -17.97
N ARG A 35 -36.11 -7.14 -18.91
CA ARG A 35 -34.81 -7.63 -19.42
C ARG A 35 -33.74 -7.54 -18.37
N LEU A 36 -33.69 -6.45 -17.59
CA LEU A 36 -32.74 -6.27 -16.50
C LEU A 36 -32.91 -7.33 -15.41
N LEU A 37 -34.14 -7.56 -14.94
CA LEU A 37 -34.44 -8.58 -13.93
C LEU A 37 -34.13 -10.01 -14.45
N ALA A 38 -34.36 -10.29 -15.74
CA ALA A 38 -33.96 -11.56 -16.34
C ALA A 38 -32.44 -11.78 -16.31
N ILE A 39 -31.66 -10.73 -16.61
CA ILE A 39 -30.19 -10.80 -16.54
C ILE A 39 -29.72 -10.97 -15.09
N MET A 40 -30.25 -10.18 -14.17
CA MET A 40 -29.90 -10.25 -12.74
C MET A 40 -30.20 -11.63 -12.15
N SER A 41 -31.39 -12.18 -12.44
CA SER A 41 -31.79 -13.50 -11.94
C SER A 41 -30.92 -14.63 -12.50
N ASP A 42 -30.55 -14.55 -13.78
CA ASP A 42 -29.63 -15.50 -14.41
C ASP A 42 -28.23 -15.49 -13.76
N ILE A 43 -27.69 -14.30 -13.52
CA ILE A 43 -26.40 -14.13 -12.83
C ILE A 43 -26.46 -14.72 -11.42
N ILE A 44 -27.54 -14.46 -10.65
CA ILE A 44 -27.64 -14.90 -9.25
C ILE A 44 -27.90 -16.40 -9.14
N MET A 45 -28.79 -16.96 -9.97
CA MET A 45 -29.26 -18.33 -9.81
C MET A 45 -28.52 -19.35 -10.68
N ASN A 46 -27.90 -18.92 -11.78
CA ASN A 46 -27.32 -19.81 -12.78
C ASN A 46 -25.82 -19.52 -13.01
N ALA A 47 -25.11 -18.96 -12.03
CA ALA A 47 -23.70 -18.67 -12.16
C ALA A 47 -22.90 -19.95 -12.50
N GLN A 48 -22.05 -19.85 -13.52
CA GLN A 48 -21.14 -20.90 -13.94
C GLN A 48 -19.71 -20.42 -13.79
N PHE A 49 -18.94 -21.16 -13.03
CA PHE A 49 -17.51 -20.88 -12.80
C PHE A 49 -16.68 -21.70 -13.78
N LYS A 50 -15.74 -21.06 -14.46
CA LYS A 50 -14.82 -21.69 -15.41
C LYS A 50 -13.40 -21.56 -14.92
N GLN A 51 -12.59 -22.62 -15.08
CA GLN A 51 -11.19 -22.61 -14.65
C GLN A 51 -10.39 -21.50 -15.34
N GLU A 52 -10.60 -21.28 -16.60
CA GLU A 52 -9.93 -20.23 -17.37
C GLU A 52 -10.16 -18.83 -16.77
N GLU A 53 -11.41 -18.53 -16.34
CA GLU A 53 -11.72 -17.24 -15.72
C GLU A 53 -11.12 -17.13 -14.32
N LEU A 54 -11.14 -18.21 -13.54
CA LEU A 54 -10.47 -18.25 -12.24
C LEU A 54 -8.97 -17.97 -12.39
N ASP A 55 -8.31 -18.61 -13.35
CA ASP A 55 -6.86 -18.43 -13.59
C ASP A 55 -6.52 -16.98 -13.96
N LYS A 56 -7.36 -16.32 -14.76
CA LYS A 56 -7.21 -14.89 -15.08
C LYS A 56 -7.33 -14.01 -13.83
N ILE A 57 -8.38 -14.23 -13.02
CA ILE A 57 -8.64 -13.46 -11.79
C ILE A 57 -7.51 -13.68 -10.78
N VAL A 58 -7.07 -14.92 -10.57
CA VAL A 58 -5.95 -15.24 -9.67
C VAL A 58 -4.68 -14.49 -10.11
N LYS A 59 -4.35 -14.51 -11.41
CA LYS A 59 -3.19 -13.78 -11.94
C LYS A 59 -3.30 -12.27 -11.72
N GLN A 60 -4.47 -11.69 -11.99
CA GLN A 60 -4.72 -10.25 -11.78
C GLN A 60 -4.65 -9.87 -10.30
N THR A 61 -5.23 -10.69 -9.41
CA THR A 61 -5.22 -10.45 -7.96
C THR A 61 -3.81 -10.54 -7.39
N LEU A 62 -3.00 -11.52 -7.84
CA LEU A 62 -1.58 -11.62 -7.43
C LEU A 62 -0.77 -10.42 -7.89
N SER A 63 -1.01 -9.91 -9.11
CA SER A 63 -0.36 -8.70 -9.61
C SER A 63 -0.79 -7.45 -8.82
N GLY A 64 -2.08 -7.34 -8.48
CA GLY A 64 -2.59 -6.27 -7.62
C GLY A 64 -1.97 -6.32 -6.22
N LEU A 65 -1.90 -7.52 -5.61
CA LEU A 65 -1.30 -7.70 -4.30
C LEU A 65 0.18 -7.29 -4.29
N GLU A 66 0.94 -7.58 -5.35
CA GLU A 66 2.35 -7.17 -5.46
C GLU A 66 2.49 -5.63 -5.47
N THR A 67 1.57 -4.93 -6.12
CA THR A 67 1.52 -3.47 -6.09
C THR A 67 1.17 -2.96 -4.70
N GLU A 68 0.15 -3.54 -4.07
CA GLU A 68 -0.32 -3.14 -2.73
C GLU A 68 0.72 -3.34 -1.63
N LYS A 69 1.63 -4.31 -1.77
CA LYS A 69 2.75 -4.53 -0.82
C LYS A 69 3.70 -3.35 -0.72
N ASN A 70 3.80 -2.56 -1.79
CA ASN A 70 4.70 -1.43 -1.88
C ASN A 70 4.01 -0.10 -1.62
N GLU A 71 2.68 -0.10 -1.52
CA GLU A 71 1.88 1.11 -1.33
C GLU A 71 1.61 1.34 0.18
N PRO A 72 2.17 2.43 0.79
CA PRO A 72 2.09 2.66 2.24
C PRO A 72 0.66 2.76 2.79
N ALA A 73 -0.29 3.31 2.03
CA ALA A 73 -1.68 3.42 2.46
C ALA A 73 -2.37 2.04 2.51
N SER A 74 -2.07 1.15 1.55
CA SER A 74 -2.57 -0.22 1.54
C SER A 74 -1.99 -1.05 2.68
N ILE A 75 -0.70 -0.88 2.99
CA ILE A 75 -0.05 -1.48 4.16
C ILE A 75 -0.71 -0.97 5.44
N SER A 76 -0.92 0.36 5.55
CA SER A 76 -1.55 0.97 6.73
C SER A 76 -2.96 0.43 6.97
N ARG A 77 -3.77 0.29 5.93
CA ARG A 77 -5.12 -0.28 6.02
C ARG A 77 -5.08 -1.73 6.49
N ARG A 78 -4.23 -2.57 5.87
CA ARG A 78 -4.08 -4.00 6.18
C ARG A 78 -3.60 -4.23 7.62
N VAL A 79 -2.49 -3.62 7.99
CA VAL A 79 -1.91 -3.79 9.32
C VAL A 79 -2.77 -3.13 10.40
N GLY A 80 -3.38 -1.98 10.11
CA GLY A 80 -4.35 -1.35 11.00
C GLY A 80 -5.55 -2.25 11.29
N ALA A 81 -6.06 -2.97 10.29
CA ALA A 81 -7.14 -3.95 10.48
C ALA A 81 -6.68 -5.13 11.37
N VAL A 82 -5.48 -5.66 11.14
CA VAL A 82 -4.91 -6.73 12.01
C VAL A 82 -4.73 -6.24 13.45
N LEU A 83 -4.25 -5.01 13.65
CA LEU A 83 -4.08 -4.42 14.98
C LEU A 83 -5.42 -4.27 15.72
N MET A 84 -6.46 -3.80 15.01
CA MET A 84 -7.78 -3.58 15.59
C MET A 84 -8.54 -4.88 15.86
N TYR A 85 -8.48 -5.83 14.95
CA TYR A 85 -9.40 -6.97 14.97
C TYR A 85 -8.71 -8.31 15.23
N GLY A 86 -7.40 -8.41 15.01
CA GLY A 86 -6.69 -9.71 14.99
C GLY A 86 -6.89 -10.46 13.67
N LYS A 87 -5.97 -11.37 13.36
CA LYS A 87 -5.98 -12.13 12.09
C LYS A 87 -7.11 -13.14 11.96
N ASP A 88 -7.60 -13.64 13.11
CA ASP A 88 -8.65 -14.66 13.17
C ASP A 88 -10.07 -14.05 13.17
N TYR A 89 -10.17 -12.75 13.04
CA TYR A 89 -11.44 -12.04 12.94
C TYR A 89 -11.72 -11.61 11.49
N PRO A 90 -12.96 -11.68 10.98
CA PRO A 90 -13.27 -11.39 9.57
C PRO A 90 -12.73 -10.06 9.04
N TYR A 91 -12.71 -9.02 9.89
CA TYR A 91 -12.22 -7.70 9.50
C TYR A 91 -10.70 -7.54 9.60
N GLY A 92 -10.00 -8.49 10.24
CA GLY A 92 -8.54 -8.52 10.30
C GLY A 92 -7.90 -9.48 9.30
N GLU A 93 -8.69 -10.32 8.63
CA GLU A 93 -8.19 -11.16 7.56
C GLU A 93 -7.68 -10.34 6.38
N SER A 94 -6.61 -10.79 5.77
CA SER A 94 -6.07 -10.20 4.56
C SER A 94 -5.60 -11.28 3.59
N ALA A 95 -5.79 -11.02 2.30
CA ALA A 95 -5.30 -11.89 1.25
C ALA A 95 -3.77 -11.96 1.27
N THR A 96 -3.24 -13.18 1.10
CA THR A 96 -1.83 -13.46 0.89
C THR A 96 -1.66 -14.18 -0.44
N GLU A 97 -0.43 -14.24 -0.98
CA GLU A 97 -0.18 -15.00 -2.20
C GLU A 97 -0.55 -16.48 -2.04
N GLU A 98 -0.31 -17.03 -0.86
CA GLU A 98 -0.65 -18.41 -0.55
C GLU A 98 -2.16 -18.61 -0.55
N SER A 99 -2.91 -17.76 0.16
CA SER A 99 -4.37 -17.86 0.22
C SER A 99 -5.00 -17.70 -1.16
N ILE A 100 -4.49 -16.78 -1.99
CA ILE A 100 -4.98 -16.57 -3.36
C ILE A 100 -4.70 -17.79 -4.24
N ARG A 101 -3.49 -18.38 -4.17
CA ARG A 101 -3.13 -19.57 -4.95
C ARG A 101 -3.89 -20.83 -4.54
N ASN A 102 -4.37 -20.86 -3.29
CA ASN A 102 -5.16 -21.98 -2.76
C ASN A 102 -6.64 -21.92 -3.14
N ILE A 103 -7.11 -20.83 -3.78
CA ILE A 103 -8.49 -20.74 -4.27
C ILE A 103 -8.66 -21.67 -5.47
N THR A 104 -9.56 -22.64 -5.33
CA THR A 104 -9.91 -23.58 -6.38
C THR A 104 -11.32 -23.31 -6.92
N LEU A 105 -11.63 -23.85 -8.09
CA LEU A 105 -12.96 -23.78 -8.68
C LEU A 105 -14.04 -24.38 -7.77
N ASP A 106 -13.68 -25.47 -7.07
CA ASP A 106 -14.58 -26.13 -6.12
C ASP A 106 -14.90 -25.21 -4.93
N ILE A 107 -13.90 -24.51 -4.37
CA ILE A 107 -14.12 -23.54 -3.28
C ILE A 107 -15.07 -22.43 -3.74
N CYS A 108 -14.86 -21.86 -4.93
CA CYS A 108 -15.76 -20.83 -5.48
C CYS A 108 -17.18 -21.37 -5.67
N THR A 109 -17.32 -22.59 -6.20
CA THR A 109 -18.61 -23.24 -6.42
C THR A 109 -19.33 -23.56 -5.10
N GLN A 110 -18.60 -24.02 -4.10
CA GLN A 110 -19.16 -24.29 -2.76
C GLN A 110 -19.59 -23.00 -2.07
N PHE A 111 -18.78 -21.93 -2.14
CA PHE A 111 -19.16 -20.63 -1.59
C PHE A 111 -20.49 -20.15 -2.21
N TYR A 112 -20.59 -20.16 -3.52
CA TYR A 112 -21.82 -19.79 -4.21
C TYR A 112 -23.01 -20.65 -3.78
N LYS A 113 -22.89 -21.97 -3.80
CA LYS A 113 -23.95 -22.89 -3.40
C LYS A 113 -24.40 -22.73 -1.94
N THR A 114 -23.49 -22.32 -1.06
CA THR A 114 -23.74 -22.17 0.37
C THR A 114 -24.39 -20.82 0.69
N TYR A 115 -23.86 -19.73 0.13
CA TYR A 115 -24.21 -18.39 0.58
C TYR A 115 -25.18 -17.64 -0.35
N PHE A 116 -25.34 -18.05 -1.62
CA PHE A 116 -26.31 -17.41 -2.52
C PHE A 116 -27.71 -18.06 -2.32
N LYS A 117 -28.39 -17.62 -1.27
CA LYS A 117 -29.69 -18.15 -0.85
C LYS A 117 -30.72 -17.04 -0.63
N PRO A 118 -31.98 -17.21 -1.08
CA PRO A 118 -33.02 -16.18 -0.93
C PRO A 118 -33.41 -15.89 0.52
N ASN A 119 -33.20 -16.85 1.44
CA ASN A 119 -33.56 -16.68 2.85
C ASN A 119 -32.62 -15.77 3.63
N ILE A 120 -31.49 -15.34 3.05
CA ILE A 120 -30.57 -14.31 3.59
C ILE A 120 -30.42 -13.13 2.65
N ALA A 121 -31.20 -13.08 1.56
CA ALA A 121 -31.13 -12.02 0.55
C ALA A 121 -32.17 -10.93 0.83
N TYR A 122 -31.79 -9.70 0.54
CA TYR A 122 -32.67 -8.54 0.53
C TYR A 122 -32.70 -7.97 -0.89
N LEU A 123 -33.89 -7.58 -1.37
CA LEU A 123 -34.08 -6.94 -2.65
C LEU A 123 -34.76 -5.59 -2.44
N ALA A 124 -34.15 -4.53 -2.95
CA ALA A 124 -34.76 -3.20 -3.03
C ALA A 124 -34.93 -2.79 -4.49
N ILE A 125 -36.08 -2.25 -4.82
CA ILE A 125 -36.40 -1.66 -6.14
C ILE A 125 -36.83 -0.23 -5.90
N VAL A 126 -36.21 0.69 -6.62
CA VAL A 126 -36.48 2.12 -6.55
C VAL A 126 -36.61 2.69 -7.96
N GLY A 127 -37.67 3.41 -8.23
CA GLY A 127 -37.89 4.05 -9.53
C GLY A 127 -39.38 4.20 -9.86
N ASP A 128 -39.67 4.44 -11.13
CA ASP A 128 -41.02 4.59 -11.65
C ASP A 128 -41.67 3.19 -11.88
N ILE A 129 -42.02 2.57 -10.77
CA ILE A 129 -42.67 1.25 -10.74
C ILE A 129 -43.48 1.10 -9.44
N THR A 130 -44.70 0.59 -9.57
CA THR A 130 -45.56 0.31 -8.41
C THR A 130 -45.26 -1.08 -7.81
N VAL A 131 -45.67 -1.29 -6.57
CA VAL A 131 -45.57 -2.63 -5.92
C VAL A 131 -46.39 -3.68 -6.68
N ALA A 132 -47.55 -3.30 -7.23
CA ALA A 132 -48.41 -4.18 -8.01
C ALA A 132 -47.72 -4.66 -9.31
N GLU A 133 -46.89 -3.83 -9.92
CA GLU A 133 -46.10 -4.16 -11.10
C GLU A 133 -44.82 -4.93 -10.76
N ALA A 134 -44.13 -4.52 -9.72
CA ALA A 134 -42.86 -5.13 -9.32
C ALA A 134 -43.02 -6.56 -8.80
N LYS A 135 -44.05 -6.84 -7.98
CA LYS A 135 -44.23 -8.14 -7.34
C LYS A 135 -44.36 -9.30 -8.35
N PRO A 136 -45.18 -9.26 -9.38
CA PRO A 136 -45.24 -10.33 -10.38
C PRO A 136 -43.93 -10.54 -11.14
N LEU A 137 -43.19 -9.47 -11.41
CA LEU A 137 -41.86 -9.55 -12.04
C LEU A 137 -40.84 -10.26 -11.14
N ILE A 138 -40.82 -9.93 -9.83
CA ILE A 138 -39.94 -10.60 -8.86
C ILE A 138 -40.31 -12.08 -8.76
N GLU A 139 -41.60 -12.41 -8.62
CA GLU A 139 -42.07 -13.79 -8.55
C GLU A 139 -41.71 -14.57 -9.83
N LYS A 140 -41.83 -13.95 -11.00
CA LYS A 140 -41.46 -14.55 -12.29
C LYS A 140 -39.97 -14.89 -12.37
N TYR A 141 -39.09 -13.96 -11.98
CA TYR A 141 -37.65 -14.09 -12.21
C TYR A 141 -36.91 -14.72 -11.04
N PHE A 142 -37.35 -14.53 -9.80
CA PHE A 142 -36.67 -15.02 -8.59
C PHE A 142 -37.46 -16.08 -7.82
N GLY A 143 -38.73 -16.36 -8.17
CA GLY A 143 -39.59 -17.29 -7.46
C GLY A 143 -39.07 -18.74 -7.45
N ALA A 144 -38.28 -19.12 -8.45
CA ALA A 144 -37.64 -20.44 -8.52
C ALA A 144 -36.37 -20.59 -7.64
N TRP A 145 -35.86 -19.48 -7.05
CA TRP A 145 -34.65 -19.50 -6.25
C TRP A 145 -34.85 -20.26 -4.95
N GLN A 146 -34.06 -21.31 -4.75
CA GLN A 146 -34.26 -22.28 -3.66
C GLN A 146 -33.60 -21.81 -2.36
N LYS A 147 -34.39 -21.86 -1.27
CA LYS A 147 -33.89 -21.68 0.09
C LYS A 147 -32.90 -22.78 0.46
N GLY A 148 -32.05 -22.52 1.45
CA GLY A 148 -31.10 -23.50 1.97
C GLY A 148 -30.52 -23.07 3.31
N ASP A 149 -29.85 -24.00 3.97
CA ASP A 149 -29.16 -23.72 5.20
C ASP A 149 -27.90 -22.90 4.92
N VAL A 150 -27.73 -21.85 5.70
CA VAL A 150 -26.56 -21.00 5.64
C VAL A 150 -25.85 -21.03 7.00
N PRO A 151 -24.58 -21.44 7.05
CA PRO A 151 -23.85 -21.52 8.31
C PRO A 151 -23.67 -20.13 8.91
N THR A 152 -23.78 -20.05 10.23
CA THR A 152 -23.51 -18.84 11.00
C THR A 152 -22.24 -19.03 11.81
N SER A 153 -21.34 -18.07 11.75
CA SER A 153 -20.11 -18.06 12.55
C SER A 153 -20.27 -17.15 13.76
N LYS A 154 -19.66 -17.54 14.87
CA LYS A 154 -19.55 -16.70 16.07
C LYS A 154 -18.09 -16.29 16.24
N PHE A 155 -17.88 -15.03 16.44
CA PHE A 155 -16.55 -14.44 16.62
C PHE A 155 -16.43 -13.82 18.01
N VAL A 156 -15.22 -13.88 18.59
CA VAL A 156 -14.91 -13.14 19.81
C VAL A 156 -14.81 -11.68 19.45
N THR A 157 -15.61 -10.84 20.10
CA THR A 157 -15.63 -9.40 19.82
C THR A 157 -14.29 -8.75 20.16
N PRO A 158 -13.60 -8.13 19.21
CA PRO A 158 -12.37 -7.39 19.48
C PRO A 158 -12.60 -6.24 20.44
N VAL A 159 -11.60 -5.97 21.28
CA VAL A 159 -11.64 -4.86 22.24
C VAL A 159 -10.48 -3.90 21.99
N ALA A 160 -10.71 -2.62 22.30
CA ALA A 160 -9.65 -1.63 22.24
C ALA A 160 -8.52 -2.00 23.22
N PRO A 161 -7.27 -1.64 22.94
CA PRO A 161 -6.16 -1.88 23.85
C PRO A 161 -6.41 -1.17 25.19
N THR A 162 -5.98 -1.78 26.30
CA THR A 162 -6.12 -1.23 27.65
C THR A 162 -5.26 0.02 27.89
N ALA A 163 -4.25 0.21 27.05
CA ALA A 163 -3.37 1.39 27.02
C ALA A 163 -2.86 1.61 25.60
N SER A 164 -2.51 2.84 25.25
CA SER A 164 -1.99 3.14 23.92
C SER A 164 -0.70 2.38 23.61
N THR A 165 -0.62 1.88 22.41
CA THR A 165 0.52 1.12 21.88
C THR A 165 1.01 1.78 20.60
N ALA A 166 2.30 2.13 20.55
CA ALA A 166 2.92 2.62 19.34
C ALA A 166 3.44 1.46 18.47
N ALA A 167 3.09 1.51 17.19
CA ALA A 167 3.41 0.46 16.21
C ALA A 167 3.97 1.04 14.92
N ILE A 168 4.92 0.34 14.29
CA ILE A 168 5.55 0.78 13.03
C ILE A 168 5.66 -0.41 12.08
N VAL A 169 5.35 -0.15 10.81
CA VAL A 169 5.85 -0.92 9.67
C VAL A 169 6.97 -0.12 9.02
N ASP A 170 8.16 -0.68 9.01
CA ASP A 170 9.35 0.00 8.49
C ASP A 170 9.37 0.02 6.96
N ARG A 171 9.52 1.23 6.41
CA ARG A 171 9.74 1.48 4.98
C ARG A 171 10.96 2.38 4.82
N PRO A 172 12.18 1.80 4.71
CA PRO A 172 13.45 2.55 4.79
C PRO A 172 13.57 3.70 3.81
N ASN A 173 12.91 3.60 2.65
CA ASN A 173 12.98 4.61 1.58
C ASN A 173 11.79 5.60 1.61
N ALA A 174 10.89 5.51 2.58
CA ALA A 174 9.75 6.39 2.66
C ALA A 174 10.17 7.81 3.09
N VAL A 175 9.79 8.81 2.30
CA VAL A 175 9.96 10.24 2.62
C VAL A 175 8.79 10.80 3.44
N GLN A 176 7.68 10.07 3.47
CA GLN A 176 6.48 10.38 4.24
C GLN A 176 6.07 9.17 5.07
N SER A 177 5.38 9.44 6.18
CA SER A 177 4.70 8.44 6.99
C SER A 177 3.20 8.50 6.74
N VAL A 178 2.58 7.34 6.52
CA VAL A 178 1.13 7.18 6.65
C VAL A 178 0.84 6.89 8.12
N ILE A 179 0.16 7.79 8.79
CA ILE A 179 -0.17 7.69 10.21
C ILE A 179 -1.64 7.31 10.41
N SER A 180 -1.89 6.51 11.44
CA SER A 180 -3.23 6.08 11.84
C SER A 180 -3.30 5.94 13.36
N LEU A 181 -4.26 6.62 13.98
CA LEU A 181 -4.69 6.36 15.35
C LEU A 181 -6.00 5.58 15.27
N CYS A 182 -6.04 4.33 15.70
CA CYS A 182 -7.19 3.47 15.48
C CYS A 182 -7.47 2.51 16.65
N TYR A 183 -8.74 2.10 16.77
CA TYR A 183 -9.19 1.08 17.72
C TYR A 183 -10.58 0.55 17.32
N PRO A 184 -10.93 -0.71 17.69
CA PRO A 184 -12.28 -1.21 17.54
C PRO A 184 -13.23 -0.50 18.51
N GLN A 185 -14.43 -0.20 18.05
CA GLN A 185 -15.42 0.55 18.82
C GLN A 185 -16.82 -0.03 18.65
N GLN A 186 -17.46 -0.37 19.78
CA GLN A 186 -18.85 -0.81 19.75
C GLN A 186 -19.77 0.36 19.43
N LEU A 187 -20.30 0.38 18.24
CA LEU A 187 -21.32 1.31 17.79
C LEU A 187 -22.22 0.59 16.78
N ILE A 188 -23.44 0.29 17.21
CA ILE A 188 -24.41 -0.45 16.39
C ILE A 188 -25.15 0.51 15.44
N PRO A 189 -25.37 0.17 14.17
CA PRO A 189 -26.16 0.98 13.25
C PRO A 189 -27.57 1.24 13.81
N GLY A 190 -27.98 2.51 13.77
CA GLY A 190 -29.32 2.93 14.18
C GLY A 190 -29.57 3.00 15.68
N CYS A 191 -28.59 2.76 16.54
CA CYS A 191 -28.72 3.02 17.98
C CYS A 191 -28.90 4.52 18.26
N ASP A 192 -29.37 4.86 19.45
CA ASP A 192 -29.65 6.25 19.87
C ASP A 192 -28.44 7.19 19.73
N ASP A 193 -27.25 6.66 19.82
CA ASP A 193 -26.02 7.41 19.70
C ASP A 193 -25.59 7.65 18.24
N ALA A 194 -26.11 6.87 17.29
CA ALA A 194 -25.55 6.79 15.92
C ALA A 194 -25.44 8.16 15.25
N ILE A 195 -26.50 8.99 15.29
CA ILE A 195 -26.52 10.32 14.68
C ILE A 195 -25.64 11.29 15.49
N LYS A 196 -25.71 11.26 16.81
CA LYS A 196 -24.94 12.13 17.71
C LYS A 196 -23.43 11.84 17.58
N ALA A 197 -23.06 10.57 17.57
CA ALA A 197 -21.67 10.12 17.36
C ALA A 197 -21.14 10.51 15.97
N LYS A 198 -21.99 10.45 14.94
CA LYS A 198 -21.64 10.92 13.60
C LYS A 198 -21.40 12.44 13.57
N VAL A 199 -22.24 13.24 14.26
CA VAL A 199 -22.02 14.69 14.41
C VAL A 199 -20.69 14.95 15.11
N MET A 200 -20.43 14.31 16.24
CA MET A 200 -19.17 14.41 16.98
C MET A 200 -17.95 14.09 16.10
N ASN A 201 -17.99 12.99 15.35
CA ASN A 201 -16.89 12.65 14.45
C ASN A 201 -16.74 13.63 13.29
N THR A 202 -17.84 14.22 12.80
CA THR A 202 -17.79 15.24 11.76
C THR A 202 -17.09 16.50 12.27
N VAL A 203 -17.36 16.93 13.50
CA VAL A 203 -16.62 18.05 14.16
C VAL A 203 -15.13 17.75 14.21
N LEU A 204 -14.75 16.52 14.59
CA LEU A 204 -13.33 16.15 14.71
C LEU A 204 -12.62 16.15 13.35
N GLY A 205 -13.10 15.36 12.41
CA GLY A 205 -12.40 15.16 11.14
C GLY A 205 -13.21 14.41 10.07
N GLY A 206 -14.55 14.38 10.17
CA GLY A 206 -15.42 13.79 9.15
C GLY A 206 -15.52 14.62 7.86
N GLY A 207 -14.71 15.65 7.72
CA GLY A 207 -14.59 16.56 6.59
C GLY A 207 -13.45 17.53 6.80
N THR A 208 -13.51 18.71 6.19
CA THR A 208 -12.48 19.76 6.31
C THR A 208 -12.69 20.59 7.62
N PHE A 209 -12.73 19.90 8.76
CA PHE A 209 -13.00 20.48 10.07
C PHE A 209 -11.77 20.47 10.98
N ARG A 210 -11.88 20.17 12.28
CA ARG A 210 -10.81 20.42 13.26
C ARG A 210 -9.48 19.79 12.89
N LEU A 211 -9.44 18.49 12.54
CA LEU A 211 -8.19 17.83 12.17
C LEU A 211 -7.59 18.42 10.89
N PHE A 212 -8.42 18.69 9.89
CA PHE A 212 -7.96 19.31 8.65
C PHE A 212 -7.43 20.72 8.90
N THR A 213 -8.19 21.55 9.60
CA THR A 213 -7.80 22.93 9.93
C THR A 213 -6.51 22.96 10.76
N ASN A 214 -6.38 22.06 11.76
CA ASN A 214 -5.21 22.03 12.62
C ASN A 214 -3.98 21.53 11.86
N LEU A 215 -4.03 20.32 11.29
CA LEU A 215 -2.82 19.68 10.72
C LEU A 215 -2.44 20.29 9.35
N ARG A 216 -3.42 20.71 8.53
CA ARG A 216 -3.15 21.29 7.22
C ARG A 216 -2.98 22.82 7.28
N GLU A 217 -4.03 23.53 7.71
CA GLU A 217 -4.06 24.99 7.58
C GLU A 217 -3.10 25.66 8.58
N LYS A 218 -3.12 25.23 9.84
CA LYS A 218 -2.31 25.83 10.90
C LYS A 218 -0.86 25.35 10.89
N HIS A 219 -0.63 24.05 10.73
CA HIS A 219 0.70 23.45 10.89
C HIS A 219 1.37 23.02 9.57
N SER A 220 0.65 22.93 8.47
CA SER A 220 1.17 22.50 7.16
C SER A 220 1.88 21.13 7.21
N PHE A 221 1.41 20.21 8.05
CA PHE A 221 2.00 18.88 8.21
C PHE A 221 1.60 17.92 7.09
N THR A 222 0.41 18.13 6.51
CA THR A 222 -0.26 17.24 5.58
C THR A 222 -1.10 18.01 4.55
N TYR A 223 -1.49 17.34 3.47
CA TYR A 223 -2.54 17.82 2.56
C TYR A 223 -3.96 17.56 3.08
N GLY A 224 -4.14 16.66 4.06
CA GLY A 224 -5.41 16.39 4.68
C GLY A 224 -5.28 15.42 5.86
N ALA A 225 -6.10 15.66 6.89
CA ALA A 225 -6.24 14.80 8.07
C ALA A 225 -7.73 14.61 8.35
N TYR A 226 -8.13 13.36 8.52
CA TYR A 226 -9.53 12.98 8.63
C TYR A 226 -9.75 11.97 9.75
N SER A 227 -10.99 11.90 10.26
CA SER A 227 -11.42 10.84 11.15
C SER A 227 -12.68 10.15 10.65
N GLN A 228 -12.81 8.89 11.01
CA GLN A 228 -13.97 8.05 10.76
C GLN A 228 -14.37 7.34 12.05
N LEU A 229 -15.66 7.33 12.33
CA LEU A 229 -16.26 6.52 13.38
C LEU A 229 -17.35 5.67 12.73
N ASN A 230 -17.04 4.43 12.48
CA ASN A 230 -17.89 3.49 11.76
C ASN A 230 -18.74 2.69 12.73
N SER A 231 -20.04 2.58 12.42
CA SER A 231 -20.95 1.64 13.06
C SER A 231 -21.04 0.34 12.26
N ASP A 232 -21.12 -0.78 12.95
CA ASP A 232 -21.22 -2.09 12.33
C ASP A 232 -21.96 -3.08 13.25
N GLU A 233 -22.59 -4.12 12.67
CA GLU A 233 -23.34 -5.14 13.42
C GLU A 233 -22.45 -6.00 14.31
N LEU A 234 -21.23 -6.31 13.85
CA LEU A 234 -20.27 -7.10 14.60
C LEU A 234 -19.42 -6.22 15.50
N ILE A 235 -18.69 -5.28 14.91
CA ILE A 235 -17.83 -4.33 15.62
C ILE A 235 -17.43 -3.18 14.69
N GLY A 236 -17.74 -1.97 15.06
CA GLY A 236 -17.27 -0.78 14.37
C GLY A 236 -15.82 -0.41 14.76
N ASN A 237 -15.38 0.75 14.31
CA ASN A 237 -14.06 1.26 14.63
C ASN A 237 -14.03 2.80 14.65
N PHE A 238 -13.02 3.33 15.32
CA PHE A 238 -12.56 4.68 15.14
C PHE A 238 -11.20 4.68 14.46
N GLN A 239 -10.99 5.60 13.53
CA GLN A 239 -9.70 5.84 12.92
C GLN A 239 -9.52 7.34 12.62
N ALA A 240 -8.37 7.90 13.01
CA ALA A 240 -7.90 9.21 12.54
C ALA A 240 -6.60 9.00 11.76
N SER A 241 -6.47 9.58 10.57
CA SER A 241 -5.34 9.32 9.67
C SER A 241 -4.91 10.54 8.88
N ALA A 242 -3.62 10.56 8.51
CA ALA A 242 -3.01 11.55 7.63
C ALA A 242 -1.74 10.99 6.97
N ASN A 243 -1.32 11.63 5.87
CA ASN A 243 -0.01 11.41 5.26
C ASN A 243 0.88 12.61 5.61
N VAL A 244 1.98 12.39 6.30
CA VAL A 244 2.83 13.47 6.85
C VAL A 244 4.30 13.24 6.50
N ARG A 245 5.11 14.30 6.47
CA ARG A 245 6.57 14.14 6.38
C ARG A 245 7.09 13.41 7.62
N ASN A 246 8.11 12.55 7.45
CA ASN A 246 8.72 11.79 8.56
C ASN A 246 9.13 12.69 9.73
N SER A 247 9.65 13.89 9.44
CA SER A 247 10.12 14.85 10.44
C SER A 247 9.05 15.35 11.42
N VAL A 248 7.77 15.32 11.02
CA VAL A 248 6.63 15.84 11.79
C VAL A 248 5.63 14.75 12.21
N THR A 249 6.01 13.48 12.09
CA THR A 249 5.13 12.33 12.39
C THR A 249 4.63 12.35 13.83
N ASP A 250 5.50 12.61 14.79
CA ASP A 250 5.13 12.71 16.21
C ASP A 250 4.32 13.95 16.52
N SER A 251 4.62 15.08 15.90
CA SER A 251 3.85 16.32 16.04
C SER A 251 2.43 16.14 15.53
N ALA A 252 2.26 15.45 14.39
CA ALA A 252 0.93 15.18 13.84
C ALA A 252 0.09 14.30 14.78
N PHE A 253 0.65 13.26 15.39
CA PHE A 253 -0.05 12.49 16.42
C PHE A 253 -0.37 13.32 17.65
N THR A 254 0.52 14.21 18.07
CA THR A 254 0.26 15.13 19.18
C THR A 254 -0.96 16.01 18.89
N GLU A 255 -1.08 16.56 17.69
CA GLU A 255 -2.20 17.40 17.30
C GLU A 255 -3.51 16.61 17.13
N ILE A 256 -3.45 15.36 16.62
CA ILE A 256 -4.64 14.48 16.59
C ILE A 256 -5.14 14.24 18.02
N LEU A 257 -4.25 13.86 18.93
CA LEU A 257 -4.59 13.62 20.33
C LEU A 257 -5.08 14.90 21.03
N TYR A 258 -4.51 16.05 20.69
CA TYR A 258 -4.95 17.35 21.20
C TYR A 258 -6.41 17.63 20.81
N GLU A 259 -6.78 17.49 19.54
CA GLU A 259 -8.17 17.75 19.11
C GLU A 259 -9.15 16.70 19.67
N MET A 260 -8.73 15.43 19.80
CA MET A 260 -9.55 14.42 20.49
C MET A 260 -9.80 14.80 21.96
N ASN A 261 -8.77 15.21 22.69
CA ASN A 261 -8.91 15.62 24.09
C ASN A 261 -9.70 16.93 24.22
N ARG A 262 -9.50 17.87 23.32
CA ARG A 262 -10.25 19.12 23.30
C ARG A 262 -11.75 18.88 23.18
N LEU A 263 -12.21 17.98 22.30
CA LEU A 263 -13.63 17.59 22.21
C LEU A 263 -14.16 16.92 23.47
N ARG A 264 -13.29 16.28 24.27
CA ARG A 264 -13.67 15.62 25.53
C ARG A 264 -13.67 16.57 26.73
N THR A 265 -13.06 17.72 26.63
CA THR A 265 -12.93 18.71 27.72
C THR A 265 -13.64 20.00 27.47
N GLU A 266 -13.90 20.34 26.21
CA GLU A 266 -14.54 21.60 25.79
C GLU A 266 -15.78 21.29 24.94
N LYS A 267 -16.89 21.96 25.22
CA LYS A 267 -18.07 21.87 24.36
C LYS A 267 -17.81 22.63 23.04
N VAL A 268 -18.40 22.16 21.97
CA VAL A 268 -18.43 22.89 20.70
C VAL A 268 -19.26 24.14 20.83
N THR A 269 -18.89 25.21 20.12
CA THR A 269 -19.69 26.44 20.10
C THR A 269 -20.96 26.23 19.25
N ASP A 270 -21.96 27.08 19.47
CA ASP A 270 -23.21 27.01 18.70
C ASP A 270 -22.97 27.30 17.22
N GLU A 271 -22.02 28.16 16.88
CA GLU A 271 -21.62 28.47 15.51
C GLU A 271 -20.97 27.25 14.85
N GLU A 272 -20.02 26.59 15.53
CA GLU A 272 -19.36 25.40 15.03
C GLU A 272 -20.37 24.27 14.81
N LEU A 273 -21.24 24.00 15.79
CA LEU A 273 -22.28 22.99 15.69
C LEU A 273 -23.27 23.28 14.55
N SER A 274 -23.68 24.54 14.39
CA SER A 274 -24.58 24.97 13.31
C SER A 274 -23.95 24.73 11.94
N MET A 275 -22.66 25.08 11.77
CA MET A 275 -21.92 24.83 10.52
C MET A 275 -21.87 23.33 10.19
N ILE A 276 -21.59 22.49 11.18
CA ILE A 276 -21.55 21.03 11.01
C ILE A 276 -22.92 20.47 10.60
N LYS A 277 -24.00 20.89 11.29
CA LYS A 277 -25.35 20.46 10.96
C LYS A 277 -25.75 20.88 9.54
N ASN A 278 -25.42 22.10 9.12
CA ASN A 278 -25.69 22.58 7.77
C ASN A 278 -24.94 21.77 6.72
N TYR A 279 -23.66 21.48 6.96
CA TYR A 279 -22.87 20.60 6.10
C TYR A 279 -23.48 19.20 5.98
N MET A 280 -23.83 18.57 7.11
CA MET A 280 -24.44 17.23 7.13
C MET A 280 -25.83 17.20 6.50
N THR A 281 -26.62 18.26 6.67
CA THR A 281 -27.93 18.44 6.01
C THR A 281 -27.76 18.52 4.50
N GLY A 282 -26.83 19.35 4.03
CA GLY A 282 -26.53 19.48 2.60
C GLY A 282 -26.07 18.17 1.96
N THR A 283 -25.11 17.49 2.61
CA THR A 283 -24.60 16.20 2.10
C THR A 283 -25.66 15.11 2.11
N PHE A 284 -26.52 15.05 3.12
CA PHE A 284 -27.64 14.13 3.17
C PHE A 284 -28.65 14.41 2.04
N SER A 285 -29.06 15.67 1.88
CA SER A 285 -30.02 16.09 0.86
C SER A 285 -29.51 15.78 -0.55
N LEU A 286 -28.25 16.10 -0.86
CA LEU A 286 -27.61 15.75 -2.13
C LEU A 286 -27.56 14.24 -2.37
N SER A 287 -27.35 13.44 -1.30
CA SER A 287 -27.30 11.99 -1.44
C SER A 287 -28.62 11.36 -1.90
N LEU A 288 -29.76 12.03 -1.62
CA LEU A 288 -31.10 11.56 -2.03
C LEU A 288 -31.37 11.67 -3.53
N GLU A 289 -30.55 12.41 -4.28
CA GLU A 289 -30.64 12.48 -5.74
C GLU A 289 -30.27 11.14 -6.39
N SER A 290 -29.52 10.27 -5.68
CA SER A 290 -29.15 8.96 -6.15
C SER A 290 -30.18 7.90 -5.77
N PRO A 291 -30.83 7.22 -6.74
CA PRO A 291 -31.72 6.09 -6.47
C PRO A 291 -31.03 4.97 -5.68
N GLN A 292 -29.72 4.79 -5.88
CA GLN A 292 -28.91 3.83 -5.12
C GLN A 292 -28.91 4.14 -3.62
N THR A 293 -28.83 5.40 -3.22
CA THR A 293 -28.88 5.81 -1.82
C THR A 293 -30.22 5.44 -1.20
N VAL A 294 -31.32 5.70 -1.92
CA VAL A 294 -32.67 5.35 -1.46
C VAL A 294 -32.84 3.83 -1.34
N ALA A 295 -32.33 3.05 -2.30
CA ALA A 295 -32.32 1.60 -2.22
C ALA A 295 -31.52 1.09 -1.01
N ASN A 296 -30.35 1.66 -0.76
CA ASN A 296 -29.52 1.32 0.41
C ASN A 296 -30.23 1.67 1.72
N PHE A 297 -30.98 2.77 1.78
CA PHE A 297 -31.77 3.10 2.97
C PHE A 297 -32.85 2.04 3.24
N ALA A 298 -33.55 1.59 2.22
CA ALA A 298 -34.54 0.54 2.35
C ALA A 298 -33.89 -0.80 2.81
N LEU A 299 -32.75 -1.17 2.22
CA LEU A 299 -31.99 -2.36 2.63
C LEU A 299 -31.50 -2.24 4.09
N ASN A 300 -31.01 -1.09 4.51
CA ASN A 300 -30.51 -0.85 5.87
C ASN A 300 -31.66 -0.93 6.91
N ILE A 301 -32.85 -0.44 6.59
CA ILE A 301 -34.02 -0.55 7.47
C ILE A 301 -34.29 -2.02 7.79
N GLU A 302 -34.35 -2.87 6.77
CA GLU A 302 -34.62 -4.29 6.96
C GLU A 302 -33.44 -5.04 7.59
N LYS A 303 -32.24 -4.80 7.10
CA LYS A 303 -31.00 -5.47 7.57
C LYS A 303 -30.71 -5.16 9.02
N TYR A 304 -30.75 -3.90 9.40
CA TYR A 304 -30.42 -3.44 10.77
C TYR A 304 -31.64 -3.29 11.68
N LYS A 305 -32.83 -3.70 11.18
CA LYS A 305 -34.10 -3.58 11.91
C LYS A 305 -34.36 -2.18 12.43
N LEU A 306 -34.08 -1.17 11.60
CA LEU A 306 -34.29 0.22 11.96
C LEU A 306 -35.79 0.55 11.96
N PRO A 307 -36.23 1.58 12.70
CA PRO A 307 -37.57 2.14 12.53
C PRO A 307 -37.83 2.50 11.06
N LYS A 308 -39.04 2.23 10.56
CA LYS A 308 -39.39 2.48 9.15
C LYS A 308 -39.22 3.95 8.74
N ASP A 309 -39.35 4.84 9.70
CA ASP A 309 -39.22 6.29 9.54
C ASP A 309 -37.83 6.83 9.91
N TYR A 310 -36.83 5.97 10.09
CA TYR A 310 -35.48 6.33 10.52
C TYR A 310 -34.87 7.42 9.62
N TYR A 311 -34.88 7.19 8.32
CA TYR A 311 -34.32 8.16 7.36
C TYR A 311 -35.24 9.36 7.11
N VAL A 312 -36.56 9.20 7.27
CA VAL A 312 -37.53 10.31 7.22
C VAL A 312 -37.27 11.29 8.36
N ASN A 313 -36.97 10.77 9.56
CA ASN A 313 -36.68 11.59 10.75
C ASN A 313 -35.20 12.01 10.86
N TYR A 314 -34.33 11.60 9.91
CA TYR A 314 -32.88 11.82 10.03
C TYR A 314 -32.54 13.30 10.22
N LEU A 315 -33.08 14.21 9.39
CA LEU A 315 -32.81 15.65 9.47
C LEU A 315 -33.37 16.28 10.75
N LYS A 316 -34.53 15.82 11.21
CA LYS A 316 -35.11 16.23 12.50
C LYS A 316 -34.22 15.83 13.66
N ASN A 317 -33.75 14.57 13.66
CA ASN A 317 -32.86 14.06 14.69
C ASN A 317 -31.49 14.73 14.66
N LEU A 318 -30.95 15.01 13.46
CA LEU A 318 -29.72 15.77 13.27
C LEU A 318 -29.87 17.21 13.82
N ALA A 319 -30.98 17.89 13.53
CA ALA A 319 -31.24 19.24 14.02
C ALA A 319 -31.34 19.28 15.57
N ALA A 320 -31.85 18.23 16.19
CA ALA A 320 -32.00 18.13 17.64
C ALA A 320 -30.69 17.89 18.42
N VAL A 321 -29.58 17.48 17.74
CA VAL A 321 -28.29 17.25 18.42
C VAL A 321 -27.78 18.55 19.07
N THR A 322 -27.38 18.46 20.32
CA THR A 322 -26.89 19.59 21.11
C THR A 322 -25.37 19.55 21.31
N SER A 323 -24.76 20.64 21.78
CA SER A 323 -23.35 20.65 22.15
C SER A 323 -23.05 19.69 23.31
N ASP A 324 -24.03 19.45 24.20
CA ASP A 324 -23.95 18.47 25.28
C ASP A 324 -23.95 17.03 24.76
N ASP A 325 -24.73 16.75 23.70
CA ASP A 325 -24.67 15.46 23.02
C ASP A 325 -23.29 15.21 22.41
N VAL A 326 -22.72 16.20 21.71
CA VAL A 326 -21.38 16.08 21.12
C VAL A 326 -20.32 15.82 22.19
N PHE A 327 -20.37 16.57 23.30
CA PHE A 327 -19.48 16.39 24.44
C PHE A 327 -19.61 14.98 25.06
N THR A 328 -20.85 14.51 25.24
CA THR A 328 -21.14 13.18 25.77
C THR A 328 -20.59 12.09 24.84
N MET A 329 -20.82 12.22 23.52
CA MET A 329 -20.32 11.27 22.54
C MET A 329 -18.79 11.28 22.47
N ALA A 330 -18.15 12.45 22.59
CA ALA A 330 -16.69 12.55 22.61
C ALA A 330 -16.10 11.78 23.82
N ASN A 331 -16.71 11.93 24.99
CA ASN A 331 -16.26 11.19 26.19
C ASN A 331 -16.52 9.68 26.11
N LYS A 332 -17.58 9.27 25.40
CA LYS A 332 -17.94 7.84 25.25
C LYS A 332 -17.10 7.15 24.17
N TYR A 333 -16.86 7.79 23.04
CA TYR A 333 -16.33 7.16 21.84
C TYR A 333 -14.90 7.53 21.50
N LEU A 334 -14.36 8.68 21.93
CA LEU A 334 -12.96 9.03 21.71
C LEU A 334 -12.08 8.47 22.83
N LYS A 335 -11.13 7.63 22.46
CA LYS A 335 -10.24 6.90 23.38
C LYS A 335 -8.76 7.24 23.13
N PRO A 336 -8.30 8.47 23.43
CA PRO A 336 -6.95 8.92 23.13
C PRO A 336 -5.86 8.10 23.84
N ASN A 337 -6.17 7.52 24.99
CA ASN A 337 -5.24 6.74 25.80
C ASN A 337 -5.36 5.21 25.60
N ASN A 338 -6.23 4.74 24.72
CA ASN A 338 -6.53 3.33 24.48
C ASN A 338 -6.56 3.04 22.98
N ALA A 339 -5.53 3.45 22.26
CA ALA A 339 -5.44 3.39 20.82
C ALA A 339 -4.15 2.74 20.32
N TYR A 340 -4.20 2.18 19.12
CA TYR A 340 -3.01 1.90 18.34
C TYR A 340 -2.56 3.19 17.67
N ILE A 341 -1.35 3.65 17.99
CA ILE A 341 -0.65 4.78 17.38
C ILE A 341 0.27 4.19 16.31
N PHE A 342 -0.19 4.10 15.09
CA PHE A 342 0.42 3.28 14.06
C PHE A 342 0.97 4.12 12.91
N ALA A 343 2.19 3.82 12.46
CA ALA A 343 2.81 4.49 11.32
C ALA A 343 3.44 3.50 10.34
N VAL A 344 3.26 3.77 9.05
CA VAL A 344 4.02 3.13 7.96
C VAL A 344 4.98 4.18 7.41
N GLY A 345 6.29 4.03 7.66
CA GLY A 345 7.28 5.03 7.31
C GLY A 345 8.69 4.59 7.65
N LYS A 346 9.66 5.49 7.50
CA LYS A 346 11.07 5.20 7.77
C LYS A 346 11.32 5.16 9.28
N SER A 347 11.43 3.95 9.83
CA SER A 347 11.56 3.73 11.28
C SER A 347 12.76 4.45 11.89
N ALA A 348 13.88 4.55 11.16
CA ALA A 348 15.08 5.25 11.62
C ALA A 348 14.82 6.74 11.95
N ASP A 349 13.85 7.38 11.28
CA ASP A 349 13.54 8.79 11.45
C ASP A 349 12.41 9.02 12.49
N ILE A 350 11.54 8.02 12.73
CA ILE A 350 10.29 8.22 13.47
C ILE A 350 10.21 7.42 14.78
N ALA A 351 10.91 6.28 14.92
CA ALA A 351 10.68 5.35 16.03
C ALA A 351 10.92 5.96 17.41
N GLU A 352 12.07 6.62 17.60
CA GLU A 352 12.41 7.25 18.88
C GLU A 352 11.35 8.26 19.32
N LYS A 353 10.89 9.10 18.37
CA LYS A 353 9.88 10.13 18.63
C LYS A 353 8.48 9.57 18.93
N LEU A 354 8.15 8.40 18.36
CA LEU A 354 6.86 7.75 18.57
C LEU A 354 6.79 6.94 19.85
N SER A 355 7.91 6.56 20.46
CA SER A 355 7.96 5.79 21.70
C SER A 355 7.18 6.44 22.85
N LYS A 356 7.15 7.78 22.91
CA LYS A 356 6.39 8.55 23.91
C LYS A 356 4.88 8.31 23.90
N PHE A 357 4.32 7.80 22.79
CA PHE A 357 2.89 7.50 22.67
C PHE A 357 2.54 6.06 23.09
N SER A 358 3.53 5.22 23.35
CA SER A 358 3.31 3.89 23.91
C SER A 358 3.34 3.95 25.43
N ALA A 359 2.40 3.31 26.10
CA ALA A 359 2.31 3.32 27.56
C ALA A 359 3.54 2.67 28.23
N ASP A 360 4.19 1.72 27.54
CA ASP A 360 5.41 1.04 28.00
C ASP A 360 6.70 1.67 27.43
N GLY A 361 6.60 2.77 26.70
CA GLY A 361 7.71 3.45 26.04
C GLY A 361 8.37 2.67 24.91
N LYS A 362 7.77 1.56 24.46
CA LYS A 362 8.34 0.68 23.44
C LYS A 362 7.57 0.76 22.13
N ILE A 363 8.30 0.61 21.02
CA ILE A 363 7.72 0.48 19.69
C ILE A 363 7.52 -1.00 19.35
N LYS A 364 6.35 -1.36 18.89
CA LYS A 364 6.07 -2.67 18.29
C LYS A 364 6.24 -2.60 16.77
N TYR A 365 7.05 -3.49 16.23
CA TYR A 365 7.29 -3.55 14.80
C TYR A 365 6.47 -4.67 14.17
N TYR A 366 5.96 -4.41 12.97
CA TYR A 366 5.18 -5.36 12.20
C TYR A 366 5.70 -5.42 10.77
N ASP A 367 5.53 -6.58 10.13
CA ASP A 367 5.69 -6.70 8.69
C ASP A 367 4.45 -6.15 7.95
N ILE A 368 4.50 -6.17 6.61
CA ILE A 368 3.40 -5.68 5.75
C ILE A 368 2.10 -6.49 5.86
N TYR A 369 2.11 -7.63 6.53
CA TYR A 369 0.95 -8.49 6.80
C TYR A 369 0.48 -8.44 8.27
N GLY A 370 1.07 -7.56 9.08
CA GLY A 370 0.75 -7.42 10.49
C GLY A 370 1.28 -8.55 11.38
N ASN A 371 2.30 -9.31 10.93
CA ASN A 371 3.03 -10.20 11.83
C ASN A 371 3.98 -9.37 12.70
N PRO A 372 4.06 -9.65 14.03
CA PRO A 372 5.05 -9.01 14.87
C PRO A 372 6.47 -9.30 14.36
N VAL A 373 7.28 -8.24 14.28
CA VAL A 373 8.71 -8.34 13.96
C VAL A 373 9.49 -7.99 15.22
N THR A 374 10.23 -8.95 15.75
CA THR A 374 11.07 -8.71 16.92
C THR A 374 12.31 -7.92 16.51
N THR A 375 12.52 -6.76 17.13
CA THR A 375 13.71 -5.94 16.89
C THR A 375 14.99 -6.55 17.46
N GLU A 376 14.87 -7.53 18.35
CA GLU A 376 16.00 -8.16 19.06
C GLU A 376 16.90 -9.01 18.14
N ASN A 377 16.51 -9.23 16.86
CA ASN A 377 17.25 -10.09 15.93
C ASN A 377 17.52 -9.49 14.55
N LYS A 378 17.48 -8.17 14.38
CA LYS A 378 17.87 -7.61 13.07
C LYS A 378 19.36 -7.79 12.78
N ILE A 379 20.20 -7.68 13.78
CA ILE A 379 21.66 -7.78 13.62
C ILE A 379 22.21 -8.87 14.53
N LYS A 380 22.53 -10.02 13.95
CA LYS A 380 23.24 -11.09 14.67
C LYS A 380 24.72 -10.74 14.78
N PRO A 381 25.37 -11.12 15.89
CA PRO A 381 26.82 -10.95 16.02
C PRO A 381 27.55 -11.76 14.94
N VAL A 382 28.64 -11.21 14.44
CA VAL A 382 29.53 -11.90 13.49
C VAL A 382 30.34 -12.98 14.19
N PRO A 383 30.63 -14.10 13.54
CA PRO A 383 31.57 -15.08 14.06
C PRO A 383 32.95 -14.48 14.31
N VAL A 384 33.64 -14.97 15.36
CA VAL A 384 35.00 -14.51 15.72
C VAL A 384 35.93 -14.68 14.52
N GLY A 385 36.67 -13.62 14.21
CA GLY A 385 37.64 -13.61 13.10
C GLY A 385 37.10 -13.15 11.76
N VAL A 386 35.78 -12.93 11.62
CA VAL A 386 35.18 -12.35 10.40
C VAL A 386 35.31 -10.82 10.45
N THR A 387 35.87 -10.23 9.42
CA THR A 387 36.06 -8.78 9.26
C THR A 387 35.42 -8.29 7.95
N ALA A 388 35.19 -6.97 7.81
CA ALA A 388 34.69 -6.40 6.56
C ALA A 388 35.56 -6.81 5.36
N GLU A 389 36.88 -6.78 5.52
CA GLU A 389 37.85 -7.17 4.50
C GLU A 389 37.68 -8.65 4.09
N SER A 390 37.50 -9.55 5.08
CA SER A 390 37.32 -10.98 4.82
C SER A 390 36.02 -11.27 4.07
N VAL A 391 34.94 -10.55 4.35
CA VAL A 391 33.65 -10.65 3.64
C VAL A 391 33.78 -10.14 2.21
N ILE A 392 34.40 -8.97 1.99
CA ILE A 392 34.63 -8.42 0.65
C ILE A 392 35.53 -9.35 -0.16
N LYS A 393 36.57 -9.93 0.46
CA LYS A 393 37.44 -10.91 -0.18
C LYS A 393 36.67 -12.17 -0.59
N LYS A 394 35.74 -12.64 0.25
CA LYS A 394 34.85 -13.77 -0.08
C LYS A 394 33.99 -13.44 -1.30
N TYR A 395 33.43 -12.23 -1.37
CA TYR A 395 32.67 -11.76 -2.54
C TYR A 395 33.54 -11.74 -3.81
N VAL A 396 34.72 -11.14 -3.74
CA VAL A 396 35.68 -11.12 -4.87
C VAL A 396 35.98 -12.54 -5.37
N VAL A 397 36.18 -13.48 -4.47
CA VAL A 397 36.37 -14.90 -4.83
C VAL A 397 35.10 -15.47 -5.49
N ALA A 398 33.93 -15.20 -4.91
CA ALA A 398 32.64 -15.72 -5.40
C ALA A 398 32.28 -15.25 -6.81
N ILE A 399 32.69 -14.03 -7.20
CA ILE A 399 32.43 -13.49 -8.54
C ILE A 399 33.51 -13.82 -9.58
N GLY A 400 34.58 -14.56 -9.22
CA GLY A 400 35.57 -15.03 -10.21
C GLY A 400 37.03 -14.89 -9.80
N GLY A 401 37.31 -14.18 -8.70
CA GLY A 401 38.62 -13.99 -8.10
C GLY A 401 39.44 -12.85 -8.71
N GLU A 402 40.30 -12.25 -7.90
CA GLU A 402 41.11 -11.07 -8.24
C GLU A 402 41.89 -11.24 -9.55
N LYS A 403 42.53 -12.43 -9.75
CA LYS A 403 43.33 -12.71 -10.96
C LYS A 403 42.57 -12.58 -12.27
N LYS A 404 41.25 -12.86 -12.27
CA LYS A 404 40.40 -12.69 -13.46
C LYS A 404 39.86 -11.26 -13.54
N LEU A 405 39.41 -10.70 -12.43
CA LEU A 405 38.82 -9.37 -12.38
C LEU A 405 39.78 -8.27 -12.86
N VAL A 406 41.06 -8.31 -12.50
CA VAL A 406 42.07 -7.34 -12.95
C VAL A 406 42.36 -7.43 -14.46
N LYS A 407 42.02 -8.54 -15.12
CA LYS A 407 42.17 -8.72 -16.57
C LYS A 407 40.99 -8.14 -17.37
N VAL A 408 39.92 -7.74 -16.71
CA VAL A 408 38.78 -7.11 -17.36
C VAL A 408 39.16 -5.67 -17.72
N LYS A 409 39.20 -5.37 -19.01
CA LYS A 409 39.52 -4.06 -19.54
C LYS A 409 38.29 -3.25 -19.92
N ASP A 410 37.27 -3.94 -20.38
CA ASP A 410 35.98 -3.34 -20.68
C ASP A 410 34.83 -4.35 -20.48
N VAL A 411 33.64 -3.81 -20.17
CA VAL A 411 32.39 -4.57 -20.01
C VAL A 411 31.25 -3.80 -20.65
N THR A 412 30.42 -4.50 -21.41
CA THR A 412 29.12 -4.01 -21.89
C THR A 412 28.01 -4.84 -21.25
N ILE A 413 27.04 -4.20 -20.62
CA ILE A 413 25.86 -4.84 -20.03
C ILE A 413 24.63 -4.24 -20.68
N LYS A 414 23.81 -5.09 -21.30
CA LYS A 414 22.51 -4.68 -21.87
C LYS A 414 21.38 -5.19 -20.97
N MET A 415 20.49 -4.30 -20.59
CA MET A 415 19.39 -4.59 -19.70
C MET A 415 18.09 -4.04 -20.28
N THR A 416 16.97 -4.61 -19.84
CA THR A 416 15.64 -4.14 -20.22
C THR A 416 14.70 -4.14 -19.04
N THR A 417 13.69 -3.27 -19.07
CA THR A 417 12.56 -3.27 -18.14
C THR A 417 11.29 -2.86 -18.87
N THR A 418 10.13 -3.23 -18.33
CA THR A 418 8.84 -2.77 -18.84
C THR A 418 8.18 -1.91 -17.77
N MET A 419 7.86 -0.67 -18.12
CA MET A 419 7.14 0.28 -17.27
C MET A 419 5.90 0.78 -18.01
N GLN A 420 4.73 0.65 -17.40
CA GLN A 420 3.45 1.12 -17.98
C GLN A 420 3.21 0.62 -19.43
N GLY A 421 3.61 -0.62 -19.71
CA GLY A 421 3.47 -1.22 -21.04
C GLY A 421 4.55 -0.81 -22.06
N MET A 422 5.48 0.07 -21.69
CA MET A 422 6.61 0.51 -22.54
C MET A 422 7.88 -0.21 -22.15
N THR A 423 8.66 -0.67 -23.14
CA THR A 423 9.95 -1.31 -22.91
C THR A 423 11.06 -0.26 -22.99
N LEU A 424 11.82 -0.17 -21.90
CA LEU A 424 13.04 0.64 -21.80
C LEU A 424 14.27 -0.28 -21.84
N ASN A 425 15.27 0.13 -22.62
CA ASN A 425 16.56 -0.55 -22.67
C ASN A 425 17.63 0.31 -22.01
N PHE A 426 18.52 -0.35 -21.28
CA PHE A 426 19.65 0.26 -20.59
C PHE A 426 20.93 -0.40 -21.08
N ASP A 427 21.77 0.35 -21.78
CA ASP A 427 23.07 -0.10 -22.24
C ASP A 427 24.16 0.54 -21.39
N SER A 428 24.86 -0.24 -20.58
CA SER A 428 25.96 0.22 -19.73
C SER A 428 27.29 -0.23 -20.30
N TYR A 429 28.19 0.71 -20.51
CA TYR A 429 29.55 0.50 -21.03
C TYR A 429 30.55 0.95 -19.98
N ARG A 430 31.47 0.08 -19.60
CA ARG A 430 32.56 0.40 -18.66
C ARG A 430 33.90 0.09 -19.30
N LYS A 431 34.87 0.98 -19.13
CA LYS A 431 36.24 0.76 -19.59
C LYS A 431 37.25 1.16 -18.51
N ALA A 432 38.14 0.23 -18.18
CA ALA A 432 39.20 0.49 -17.22
C ALA A 432 40.13 1.63 -17.65
N PRO A 433 40.66 2.43 -16.73
CA PRO A 433 40.49 2.25 -15.30
C PRO A 433 39.19 2.81 -14.73
N ASN A 434 38.57 3.84 -15.36
CA ASN A 434 37.51 4.63 -14.75
C ASN A 434 36.60 5.36 -15.76
N LYS A 435 36.27 4.74 -16.91
CA LYS A 435 35.30 5.32 -17.85
C LYS A 435 33.98 4.57 -17.78
N ILE A 436 32.87 5.29 -17.79
CA ILE A 436 31.52 4.72 -17.83
C ILE A 436 30.62 5.53 -18.77
N LYS A 437 29.75 4.81 -19.48
CA LYS A 437 28.64 5.38 -20.24
C LYS A 437 27.39 4.54 -20.00
N THR A 438 26.26 5.20 -19.81
CA THR A 438 24.95 4.52 -19.70
C THR A 438 23.95 5.23 -20.60
N ASP A 439 23.39 4.48 -21.56
CA ASP A 439 22.33 4.95 -22.45
C ASP A 439 21.00 4.35 -22.02
N VAL A 440 19.97 5.17 -21.93
CA VAL A 440 18.58 4.74 -21.73
C VAL A 440 17.82 5.00 -23.02
N SER A 441 17.26 3.96 -23.62
CA SER A 441 16.57 4.07 -24.91
C SER A 441 15.17 3.45 -24.86
N MET A 442 14.28 3.99 -25.70
CA MET A 442 12.93 3.51 -25.90
C MET A 442 12.65 3.46 -27.42
N ASN A 443 12.12 2.34 -27.90
CA ASN A 443 11.83 2.13 -29.33
C ASN A 443 13.04 2.45 -30.26
N GLY A 444 14.28 2.14 -29.81
CA GLY A 444 15.50 2.37 -30.55
C GLY A 444 16.04 3.82 -30.50
N MET A 445 15.34 4.73 -29.82
CA MET A 445 15.78 6.12 -29.66
C MET A 445 16.39 6.31 -28.26
N VAL A 446 17.59 6.88 -28.18
CA VAL A 446 18.24 7.21 -26.90
C VAL A 446 17.55 8.45 -26.31
N MET A 447 16.92 8.27 -25.17
CA MET A 447 16.21 9.31 -24.43
C MET A 447 17.13 10.05 -23.48
N GLN A 448 18.12 9.32 -22.92
CA GLN A 448 19.07 9.84 -21.96
C GLN A 448 20.40 9.11 -22.10
N SER A 449 21.50 9.86 -21.98
CA SER A 449 22.86 9.32 -22.00
C SER A 449 23.70 9.99 -20.93
N GLN A 450 24.30 9.20 -20.04
CA GLN A 450 25.26 9.66 -19.05
C GLN A 450 26.64 9.15 -19.42
N VAL A 451 27.62 10.05 -19.47
CA VAL A 451 28.99 9.73 -19.87
C VAL A 451 29.96 10.31 -18.85
N TYR A 452 30.94 9.51 -18.43
CA TYR A 452 32.15 9.97 -17.72
C TYR A 452 33.39 9.49 -18.50
N ASP A 453 34.19 10.42 -18.94
CA ASP A 453 35.36 10.16 -19.80
C ASP A 453 36.67 9.85 -19.03
N GLY A 454 36.57 9.81 -17.69
CA GLY A 454 37.68 9.66 -16.75
C GLY A 454 38.10 10.98 -16.10
N VAL A 455 37.57 12.13 -16.55
CA VAL A 455 37.84 13.47 -16.02
C VAL A 455 36.54 14.23 -15.75
N LYS A 456 35.64 14.27 -16.73
CA LYS A 456 34.39 15.03 -16.71
C LYS A 456 33.17 14.10 -16.94
N ALA A 457 32.07 14.45 -16.34
CA ALA A 457 30.79 13.75 -16.54
C ALA A 457 29.75 14.69 -17.17
N TYR A 458 28.89 14.09 -18.00
CA TYR A 458 27.82 14.82 -18.70
C TYR A 458 26.57 13.95 -18.77
N MET A 459 25.42 14.63 -18.69
CA MET A 459 24.11 14.06 -18.92
C MET A 459 23.51 14.70 -20.16
N THR A 460 23.17 13.90 -21.15
CA THR A 460 22.46 14.33 -22.36
C THR A 460 21.02 13.80 -22.29
N SER A 461 20.06 14.65 -22.51
CA SER A 461 18.62 14.31 -22.57
C SER A 461 17.95 15.07 -23.70
N MET A 462 16.65 14.91 -23.86
CA MET A 462 15.86 15.69 -24.84
C MET A 462 15.94 17.21 -24.61
N LYS A 463 16.36 17.65 -23.42
CA LYS A 463 16.51 19.07 -23.05
C LYS A 463 17.90 19.65 -23.41
N GLY A 464 18.83 18.79 -23.79
CA GLY A 464 20.21 19.17 -24.11
C GLY A 464 21.26 18.40 -23.32
N THR A 465 22.49 18.88 -23.33
CA THR A 465 23.64 18.29 -22.64
C THR A 465 24.10 19.21 -21.51
N GLU A 466 24.19 18.68 -20.30
CA GLU A 466 24.61 19.36 -19.08
C GLU A 466 25.85 18.70 -18.48
N GLU A 467 26.80 19.49 -17.98
CA GLU A 467 27.96 18.99 -17.26
C GLU A 467 27.55 18.65 -15.79
N ILE A 468 27.85 17.43 -15.38
CA ILE A 468 27.62 16.99 -13.99
C ILE A 468 28.77 17.43 -13.13
N LYS A 469 28.49 18.08 -12.00
CA LYS A 469 29.48 18.70 -11.09
C LYS A 469 29.27 18.25 -9.65
N ASP A 470 30.13 18.71 -8.78
CA ASP A 470 30.07 18.61 -7.31
C ASP A 470 29.86 17.16 -6.81
N LYS A 471 28.90 16.94 -5.94
CA LYS A 471 28.64 15.65 -5.29
C LYS A 471 28.26 14.55 -6.28
N ASP A 472 27.54 14.90 -7.35
CA ASP A 472 27.11 13.94 -8.38
C ASP A 472 28.31 13.46 -9.20
N LEU A 473 29.25 14.36 -9.50
CA LEU A 473 30.49 13.98 -10.16
C LEU A 473 31.33 13.02 -9.28
N GLU A 474 31.41 13.26 -7.97
CA GLU A 474 32.15 12.37 -7.06
C GLU A 474 31.51 10.96 -7.02
N SER A 475 30.20 10.87 -7.02
CA SER A 475 29.49 9.58 -7.10
C SER A 475 29.81 8.84 -8.39
N ILE A 476 29.77 9.52 -9.54
CA ILE A 476 30.09 8.93 -10.84
C ILE A 476 31.54 8.47 -10.92
N LYS A 477 32.49 9.22 -10.37
CA LYS A 477 33.90 8.80 -10.29
C LYS A 477 34.06 7.45 -9.60
N ILE A 478 33.38 7.25 -8.47
CA ILE A 478 33.42 5.98 -7.73
C ILE A 478 32.77 4.86 -8.53
N GLN A 479 31.58 5.12 -9.11
CA GLN A 479 30.87 4.14 -9.93
C GLN A 479 31.65 3.72 -11.19
N ALA A 480 32.47 4.61 -11.73
CA ALA A 480 33.26 4.33 -12.92
C ALA A 480 34.51 3.47 -12.66
N VAL A 481 34.94 3.35 -11.38
CA VAL A 481 36.10 2.50 -11.04
C VAL A 481 35.74 1.03 -11.30
N SER A 482 36.51 0.40 -12.15
CA SER A 482 36.30 -1.02 -12.46
C SER A 482 36.68 -1.89 -11.27
N ASN A 483 35.77 -2.77 -10.84
CA ASN A 483 35.95 -3.67 -9.70
C ASN A 483 36.41 -2.91 -8.44
N ILE A 484 35.62 -1.94 -8.04
CA ILE A 484 35.91 -1.00 -6.94
C ILE A 484 36.24 -1.75 -5.63
N GLU A 485 35.68 -2.94 -5.42
CA GLU A 485 35.89 -3.79 -4.27
C GLU A 485 37.36 -4.22 -4.09
N LEU A 486 38.14 -4.24 -5.17
CA LEU A 486 39.58 -4.50 -5.11
C LEU A 486 40.40 -3.28 -4.67
N SER A 487 39.78 -2.12 -4.54
CA SER A 487 40.48 -0.85 -4.36
C SER A 487 39.81 0.13 -3.39
N TYR A 488 38.97 -0.35 -2.48
CA TYR A 488 38.29 0.50 -1.51
C TYR A 488 39.28 1.38 -0.72
N ALA A 489 40.31 0.79 -0.11
CA ALA A 489 41.32 1.54 0.65
C ALA A 489 42.04 2.58 -0.22
N LYS A 490 42.39 2.24 -1.48
CA LYS A 490 43.06 3.14 -2.43
C LYS A 490 42.18 4.31 -2.83
N ASN A 491 40.86 4.13 -2.81
CA ASN A 491 39.88 5.18 -3.12
C ASN A 491 39.32 5.86 -1.85
N ASN A 492 39.98 5.68 -0.69
CA ASN A 492 39.57 6.24 0.61
C ASN A 492 38.13 5.88 1.01
N ILE A 493 37.66 4.69 0.64
CA ILE A 493 36.37 4.16 1.06
C ILE A 493 36.59 3.33 2.33
N HIS A 494 35.96 3.76 3.41
CA HIS A 494 36.02 3.04 4.70
C HIS A 494 34.90 2.02 4.78
N THR A 495 35.24 0.81 5.23
CA THR A 495 34.28 -0.29 5.37
C THR A 495 34.16 -0.70 6.85
N LYS A 496 32.93 -0.92 7.31
CA LYS A 496 32.61 -1.38 8.66
C LYS A 496 31.63 -2.53 8.60
N LEU A 497 32.02 -3.70 9.14
CA LEU A 497 31.12 -4.82 9.33
C LEU A 497 30.22 -4.53 10.54
N VAL A 498 28.89 -4.44 10.30
CA VAL A 498 27.90 -4.12 11.33
C VAL A 498 27.39 -5.40 12.00
N GLY A 499 27.14 -6.46 11.23
CA GLY A 499 26.62 -7.72 11.73
C GLY A 499 26.06 -8.61 10.62
N ILE A 500 25.21 -9.56 10.99
CA ILE A 500 24.48 -10.42 10.06
C ILE A 500 23.00 -10.07 10.16
N GLU A 501 22.35 -9.81 9.04
CA GLU A 501 20.93 -9.53 8.93
C GLU A 501 20.25 -10.50 7.97
N THR A 502 18.94 -10.66 8.09
CA THR A 502 18.15 -11.42 7.11
C THR A 502 17.66 -10.51 6.01
N VAL A 503 18.10 -10.76 4.77
CA VAL A 503 17.71 -10.01 3.56
C VAL A 503 17.06 -10.98 2.58
N ASN A 504 15.81 -10.74 2.21
CA ASN A 504 15.04 -11.61 1.30
C ASN A 504 15.08 -13.10 1.71
N GLY A 505 14.97 -13.38 3.04
CA GLY A 505 14.99 -14.72 3.60
C GLY A 505 16.38 -15.39 3.71
N LYS A 506 17.46 -14.66 3.40
CA LYS A 506 18.84 -15.14 3.48
C LYS A 506 19.63 -14.38 4.53
N GLU A 507 20.50 -15.05 5.26
CA GLU A 507 21.46 -14.38 6.14
C GLU A 507 22.54 -13.68 5.31
N ALA A 508 22.78 -12.41 5.61
CA ALA A 508 23.72 -11.58 4.89
C ALA A 508 24.58 -10.75 5.85
N TYR A 509 25.85 -10.66 5.58
CA TYR A 509 26.75 -9.70 6.24
C TYR A 509 26.39 -8.29 5.82
N ASN A 510 26.11 -7.43 6.79
CA ASN A 510 25.86 -6.01 6.61
C ASN A 510 27.19 -5.26 6.69
N ILE A 511 27.61 -4.63 5.58
CA ILE A 511 28.81 -3.79 5.51
C ILE A 511 28.42 -2.36 5.20
N GLU A 512 28.65 -1.46 6.14
CA GLU A 512 28.56 -0.01 5.94
C GLU A 512 29.81 0.47 5.20
N LEU A 513 29.60 1.26 4.13
CA LEU A 513 30.63 1.91 3.33
C LEU A 513 30.51 3.42 3.56
N THR A 514 31.63 4.08 3.86
CA THR A 514 31.69 5.54 3.95
C THR A 514 32.60 6.07 2.84
N MET A 515 32.03 6.84 1.94
CA MET A 515 32.71 7.42 0.80
C MET A 515 33.58 8.61 1.21
N PRO A 516 34.56 9.05 0.39
CA PRO A 516 35.37 10.23 0.69
C PRO A 516 34.55 11.52 0.85
N SER A 517 33.39 11.61 0.21
CA SER A 517 32.44 12.71 0.35
C SER A 517 31.69 12.73 1.70
N GLY A 518 31.83 11.69 2.51
CA GLY A 518 31.03 11.45 3.72
C GLY A 518 29.69 10.75 3.46
N ALA A 519 29.32 10.50 2.19
CA ALA A 519 28.14 9.73 1.87
C ALA A 519 28.27 8.28 2.37
N LYS A 520 27.16 7.70 2.81
CA LYS A 520 27.10 6.34 3.32
C LYS A 520 26.27 5.46 2.41
N SER A 521 26.71 4.21 2.26
CA SER A 521 25.91 3.12 1.67
C SER A 521 26.07 1.86 2.49
N THR A 522 25.17 0.91 2.29
CA THR A 522 25.21 -0.38 2.98
C THR A 522 25.09 -1.49 1.95
N ASP A 523 26.08 -2.39 1.92
CA ASP A 523 26.09 -3.58 1.10
C ASP A 523 25.83 -4.83 1.94
N TYR A 524 25.00 -5.74 1.40
CA TYR A 524 24.65 -7.00 2.02
C TYR A 524 25.22 -8.18 1.20
N TYR A 525 26.03 -8.98 1.85
CA TYR A 525 26.69 -10.13 1.24
C TYR A 525 26.17 -11.43 1.86
N ASP A 526 25.56 -12.27 1.04
CA ASP A 526 25.02 -13.58 1.44
C ASP A 526 26.07 -14.41 2.19
N VAL A 527 25.73 -14.87 3.39
CA VAL A 527 26.67 -15.57 4.29
C VAL A 527 27.15 -16.87 3.67
N GLU A 528 26.31 -17.59 2.95
CA GLU A 528 26.63 -18.87 2.34
C GLU A 528 27.45 -18.70 1.06
N THR A 529 26.95 -17.97 0.09
CA THR A 529 27.51 -17.87 -1.26
C THR A 529 28.60 -16.79 -1.38
N GLY A 530 28.63 -15.81 -0.47
CA GLY A 530 29.49 -14.63 -0.55
C GLY A 530 29.07 -13.61 -1.60
N LEU A 531 27.97 -13.83 -2.33
CA LEU A 531 27.50 -12.89 -3.36
C LEU A 531 26.80 -11.68 -2.73
N ARG A 532 26.95 -10.50 -3.33
CA ARG A 532 26.19 -9.31 -2.93
C ARG A 532 24.74 -9.49 -3.36
N ILE A 533 23.81 -9.36 -2.40
CA ILE A 533 22.38 -9.56 -2.66
C ILE A 533 21.58 -8.25 -2.55
N ARG A 534 22.11 -7.22 -1.86
CA ARG A 534 21.48 -5.91 -1.73
C ARG A 534 22.52 -4.82 -1.56
N SER A 535 22.22 -3.63 -2.08
CA SER A 535 22.88 -2.38 -1.76
C SER A 535 21.84 -1.32 -1.42
N ILE A 536 22.08 -0.54 -0.35
CA ILE A 536 21.25 0.59 0.06
C ILE A 536 22.08 1.86 -0.03
N GLU A 537 21.63 2.81 -0.82
CA GLU A 537 22.21 4.14 -0.99
C GLU A 537 21.19 5.21 -0.61
N GLU A 538 21.60 6.47 -0.51
CA GLU A 538 20.70 7.60 -0.20
C GLU A 538 19.53 7.69 -1.16
N GLN A 539 19.73 7.31 -2.41
CA GLN A 539 18.73 7.42 -3.50
C GLN A 539 17.78 6.21 -3.55
N GLY A 540 18.12 5.08 -2.93
CA GLY A 540 17.27 3.90 -2.97
C GLY A 540 17.97 2.58 -2.63
N THR A 541 17.24 1.51 -2.87
CA THR A 541 17.68 0.13 -2.64
C THR A 541 17.82 -0.61 -3.96
N THR A 542 18.90 -1.38 -4.10
CA THR A 542 19.14 -2.24 -5.27
C THR A 542 19.31 -3.68 -4.78
N ASP A 543 18.48 -4.59 -5.25
CA ASP A 543 18.58 -6.04 -5.03
C ASP A 543 19.21 -6.73 -6.24
N PHE A 544 20.12 -7.67 -5.99
CA PHE A 544 20.86 -8.44 -7.00
C PHE A 544 20.52 -9.91 -6.90
N ALA A 545 20.13 -10.52 -8.02
CA ALA A 545 19.76 -11.93 -8.09
C ALA A 545 20.17 -12.56 -9.43
N ASP A 546 19.97 -13.88 -9.57
CA ASP A 546 20.22 -14.64 -10.80
C ASP A 546 21.67 -14.46 -11.33
N TYR A 547 22.66 -14.71 -10.47
CA TYR A 547 24.06 -14.60 -10.85
C TYR A 547 24.46 -15.69 -11.85
N LYS A 548 24.95 -15.28 -13.03
CA LYS A 548 25.42 -16.17 -14.09
C LYS A 548 26.89 -15.97 -14.40
N ASP A 549 27.56 -17.06 -14.78
CA ASP A 549 28.96 -17.02 -15.20
C ASP A 549 29.08 -16.53 -16.65
N VAL A 550 29.91 -15.50 -16.83
CA VAL A 550 30.30 -14.99 -18.16
C VAL A 550 31.82 -14.96 -18.22
N ASN A 551 32.39 -15.91 -18.93
CA ASN A 551 33.85 -16.08 -19.08
C ASN A 551 34.60 -16.22 -17.74
N GLY A 552 33.99 -16.89 -16.76
CA GLY A 552 34.55 -17.16 -15.45
C GLY A 552 34.42 -15.99 -14.48
N ILE A 553 33.55 -15.00 -14.77
CA ILE A 553 33.16 -13.91 -13.87
C ILE A 553 31.65 -13.92 -13.74
N LYS A 554 31.13 -13.84 -12.50
CA LYS A 554 29.69 -13.84 -12.25
C LYS A 554 29.12 -12.43 -12.24
N PHE A 555 28.02 -12.25 -12.94
CA PHE A 555 27.22 -11.03 -12.99
C PHE A 555 25.77 -11.31 -12.56
N PRO A 556 25.09 -10.38 -11.86
CA PRO A 556 23.66 -10.50 -11.57
C PRO A 556 22.86 -10.30 -12.87
N PHE A 557 21.92 -11.21 -13.16
CA PHE A 557 21.05 -11.11 -14.34
C PHE A 557 19.66 -10.57 -14.00
N SER A 558 19.35 -10.37 -12.72
CA SER A 558 18.15 -9.70 -12.23
C SER A 558 18.56 -8.63 -11.23
N ILE A 559 18.18 -7.38 -11.52
CA ILE A 559 18.47 -6.21 -10.68
C ILE A 559 17.15 -5.51 -10.42
N ALA A 560 16.69 -5.50 -9.17
CA ALA A 560 15.50 -4.75 -8.76
C ALA A 560 15.94 -3.44 -8.08
N GLN A 561 15.40 -2.31 -8.52
CA GLN A 561 15.72 -1.00 -7.97
C GLN A 561 14.46 -0.34 -7.42
N GLU A 562 14.57 0.19 -6.20
CA GLU A 562 13.57 1.04 -5.57
C GLU A 562 14.18 2.42 -5.37
N MET A 563 13.64 3.44 -6.05
CA MET A 563 14.11 4.83 -5.97
C MET A 563 12.92 5.74 -5.60
N GLY A 564 12.81 6.09 -4.31
CA GLY A 564 11.64 6.80 -3.80
C GLY A 564 10.34 6.00 -4.04
N PRO A 565 9.34 6.58 -4.71
CA PRO A 565 8.07 5.88 -4.99
C PRO A 565 8.14 4.95 -6.22
N GLN A 566 9.26 4.95 -6.95
CA GLN A 566 9.42 4.15 -8.16
C GLN A 566 10.15 2.84 -7.86
N SER A 567 9.58 1.72 -8.31
CA SER A 567 10.20 0.41 -8.27
C SER A 567 10.18 -0.19 -9.68
N PHE A 568 11.32 -0.70 -10.14
CA PHE A 568 11.44 -1.36 -11.42
C PHE A 568 12.48 -2.48 -11.39
N LYS A 569 12.27 -3.48 -12.21
CA LYS A 569 13.16 -4.64 -12.33
C LYS A 569 13.85 -4.63 -13.67
N LEU A 570 15.17 -4.52 -13.65
CA LEU A 570 16.03 -4.66 -14.82
C LEU A 570 16.39 -6.13 -15.02
N GLN A 571 16.09 -6.64 -16.21
CA GLN A 571 16.54 -7.95 -16.65
C GLN A 571 17.78 -7.77 -17.52
N VAL A 572 18.90 -8.38 -17.14
CA VAL A 572 20.11 -8.39 -17.95
C VAL A 572 19.91 -9.34 -19.14
N ILE A 573 20.08 -8.82 -20.34
CA ILE A 573 19.94 -9.55 -21.60
C ILE A 573 21.27 -10.17 -22.02
N SER A 574 22.35 -9.36 -21.92
CA SER A 574 23.69 -9.81 -22.27
C SER A 574 24.76 -9.09 -21.49
N VAL A 575 25.89 -9.80 -21.26
CA VAL A 575 27.13 -9.24 -20.73
C VAL A 575 28.26 -9.63 -21.67
N GLU A 576 29.03 -8.66 -22.11
CA GLU A 576 30.21 -8.85 -22.95
C GLU A 576 31.45 -8.28 -22.26
N ILE A 577 32.57 -9.04 -22.27
CA ILE A 577 33.81 -8.67 -21.59
C ILE A 577 34.95 -8.59 -22.61
N ASN A 578 35.80 -7.57 -22.47
CA ASN A 578 37.05 -7.39 -23.25
C ASN A 578 36.81 -7.33 -24.78
N LYS A 579 35.78 -6.62 -25.22
CA LYS A 579 35.46 -6.37 -26.63
C LYS A 579 36.22 -5.21 -27.26
N LYS A 580 37.18 -4.60 -26.54
CA LYS A 580 38.00 -3.46 -26.98
C LYS A 580 37.15 -2.24 -27.30
N LEU A 581 36.33 -1.78 -26.34
CA LEU A 581 35.53 -0.57 -26.50
C LEU A 581 36.41 0.63 -26.92
N ALA A 582 35.99 1.33 -27.96
CA ALA A 582 36.70 2.54 -28.45
C ALA A 582 36.60 3.69 -27.44
N ASP A 583 37.64 4.47 -27.27
CA ASP A 583 37.64 5.65 -26.41
C ASP A 583 36.64 6.71 -26.84
N THR A 584 36.35 6.79 -28.14
CA THR A 584 35.33 7.68 -28.73
C THR A 584 33.92 7.43 -28.20
N LEU A 585 33.64 6.23 -27.68
CA LEU A 585 32.35 5.88 -27.04
C LEU A 585 32.10 6.74 -25.80
N PHE A 586 33.17 7.12 -25.11
CA PHE A 586 33.12 7.89 -23.85
C PHE A 586 33.37 9.40 -24.09
N GLN A 587 33.36 9.83 -25.32
CA GLN A 587 33.47 11.26 -25.70
C GLN A 587 32.07 11.85 -25.94
N ILE A 588 31.90 13.10 -25.52
CA ILE A 588 30.67 13.83 -25.80
C ILE A 588 30.72 14.33 -27.22
N LYS A 589 29.72 13.99 -28.00
CA LYS A 589 29.49 14.67 -29.27
C LYS A 589 28.90 16.04 -28.93
N LYS A 590 29.70 17.09 -29.12
CA LYS A 590 29.22 18.47 -29.03
C LYS A 590 28.19 18.76 -30.12
#